data_1b7fc1bf3314568b48c309aaaf4b16cc
#
_entry.id   1b7fc1bf3314568b48c309aaaf4b16cc
#
_cell.length_a   1.000
_cell.length_b   1.000
_cell.length_c   1.000
_cell.angle_alpha   90.00
_cell.angle_beta   90.00
_cell.angle_gamma   90.00
#
_symmetry.space_group_name_H-M   'P 1'
#
loop_
_entity.id
_entity.type
_entity.pdbx_description
1 polymer ?
#
loop_
_entity_poly.entity_id
_entity_poly.type
_entity_poly.pdbx_seq_one_letter_code
_entity_poly.pdbx_strand_id
1 'polypeptide(L)' 'MFVIYTSPVKFTTDENHARIIAETHFEKTREIVAIEEIDSTKEFYTTSL' A
#
# COMPACT_ATOMS: atom_id res chain seq x y z
N MET A 1 -8.82 -0.03 -2.81
CA MET A 1 -7.37 -0.15 -3.07
C MET A 1 -6.59 0.08 -1.81
N PHE A 2 -5.53 -0.64 -1.65
CA PHE A 2 -4.65 -0.50 -0.48
C PHE A 2 -3.32 0.09 -0.90
N VAL A 3 -2.87 1.06 -0.13
CA VAL A 3 -1.58 1.71 -0.34
C VAL A 3 -0.64 1.22 0.74
N ILE A 4 0.47 0.66 0.34
CA ILE A 4 1.48 0.15 1.28
C ILE A 4 2.65 1.13 1.23
N TYR A 5 2.90 1.79 2.34
CA TYR A 5 3.89 2.86 2.40
C TYR A 5 5.31 2.32 2.57
N THR A 6 5.74 1.61 1.55
CA THR A 6 7.13 1.18 1.43
C THR A 6 7.88 2.20 0.58
N SER A 7 9.13 1.95 0.29
CA SER A 7 9.92 2.83 -0.57
C SER A 7 10.49 2.00 -1.71
N PRO A 8 9.90 2.07 -2.92
CA PRO A 8 8.77 2.93 -3.32
C PRO A 8 7.43 2.41 -2.81
N VAL A 9 6.46 3.31 -2.77
CA VAL A 9 5.10 2.99 -2.35
C VAL A 9 4.48 1.98 -3.31
N LYS A 10 3.74 1.01 -2.75
CA LYS A 10 3.09 -0.02 -3.54
C LYS A 10 1.58 0.05 -3.39
N PHE A 11 0.88 -0.49 -4.38
CA PHE A 11 -0.58 -0.48 -4.42
C PHE A 11 -1.08 -1.87 -4.75
N THR A 12 -2.21 -2.24 -4.14
CA THR A 12 -2.88 -3.49 -4.50
C THR A 12 -4.36 -3.38 -4.16
N THR A 13 -5.17 -4.15 -4.88
CA THR A 13 -6.61 -4.22 -4.58
C THR A 13 -6.94 -5.37 -3.62
N ASP A 14 -5.98 -6.20 -3.31
CA ASP A 14 -6.16 -7.38 -2.48
C ASP A 14 -5.61 -7.14 -1.08
N GLU A 15 -6.49 -7.18 -0.08
CA GLU A 15 -6.09 -6.95 1.31
C GLU A 15 -5.03 -7.93 1.78
N ASN A 16 -5.19 -9.20 1.44
CA ASN A 16 -4.21 -10.21 1.83
C ASN A 16 -2.85 -9.94 1.22
N HIS A 17 -2.83 -9.50 -0.03
CA HIS A 17 -1.58 -9.17 -0.71
C HIS A 17 -0.92 -7.97 -0.04
N ALA A 18 -1.72 -6.96 0.33
CA ALA A 18 -1.18 -5.79 1.03
C ALA A 18 -0.50 -6.20 2.33
N ARG A 19 -1.14 -7.09 3.08
CA ARG A 19 -0.56 -7.58 4.33
C ARG A 19 0.74 -8.32 4.10
N ILE A 20 0.78 -9.16 3.08
CA ILE A 20 1.98 -9.93 2.76
C ILE A 20 3.13 -8.99 2.39
N ILE A 21 2.84 -7.96 1.60
CA ILE A 21 3.87 -6.98 1.22
C ILE A 21 4.43 -6.30 2.47
N ALA A 22 3.56 -5.87 3.37
CA ALA A 22 4.00 -5.19 4.59
C ALA A 22 4.80 -6.11 5.48
N GLU A 23 4.36 -7.36 5.64
CA GLU A 23 5.07 -8.32 6.49
C GLU A 23 6.44 -8.67 5.92
N THR A 24 6.51 -8.84 4.60
CA THR A 24 7.78 -9.13 3.94
C THR A 24 8.76 -7.99 4.15
N HIS A 25 8.29 -6.78 4.00
CA HIS A 25 9.14 -5.60 4.22
C HIS A 25 9.62 -5.55 5.67
N PHE A 26 8.71 -5.79 6.61
CA PHE A 26 9.07 -5.78 8.03
C PHE A 26 10.14 -6.82 8.35
N GLU A 27 10.00 -8.02 7.78
CA GLU A 27 10.99 -9.08 8.01
C GLU A 27 12.37 -8.70 7.51
N LYS A 28 12.43 -7.94 6.42
CA LYS A 28 13.71 -7.54 5.84
C LYS A 28 14.35 -6.37 6.56
N THR A 29 13.55 -5.38 6.92
CA THR A 29 14.09 -4.11 7.42
C THR A 29 13.76 -3.82 8.86
N ARG A 30 12.80 -4.55 9.44
CA ARG A 30 12.28 -4.32 10.79
C ARG A 30 11.56 -2.99 10.94
N GLU A 31 11.21 -2.38 9.83
CA GLU A 31 10.44 -1.13 9.84
C GLU A 31 8.95 -1.44 9.74
N ILE A 32 8.17 -0.78 10.59
CA ILE A 32 6.72 -0.93 10.55
C ILE A 32 6.19 -0.17 9.34
N VAL A 33 5.36 -0.86 8.55
CA VAL A 33 4.82 -0.30 7.33
C VAL A 33 3.34 0.00 7.51
N ALA A 34 2.93 1.21 7.18
CA ALA A 34 1.52 1.58 7.23
C ALA A 34 0.81 1.11 5.96
N ILE A 35 -0.43 0.68 6.14
CA ILE A 35 -1.31 0.32 5.02
C ILE A 35 -2.55 1.18 5.14
N GLU A 36 -2.91 1.84 4.05
CA GLU A 36 -4.09 2.68 4.02
C GLU A 36 -5.05 2.19 2.96
N GLU A 37 -6.33 2.10 3.31
CA GLU A 37 -7.35 1.77 2.34
C GLU A 37 -7.93 3.06 1.77
N ILE A 38 -7.98 3.18 0.45
CA ILE A 38 -8.48 4.37 -0.20
C ILE A 38 -9.54 4.00 -1.24
N ASP A 39 -10.40 4.98 -1.55
CA ASP A 39 -11.35 4.85 -2.64
C ASP A 39 -10.59 5.18 -3.92
N SER A 40 -10.03 4.15 -4.52
CA SER A 40 -9.06 4.28 -5.59
C SER A 40 -9.54 5.10 -6.78
N THR A 41 -10.79 4.93 -7.16
CA THR A 41 -11.28 5.57 -8.36
C THR A 41 -11.24 7.09 -8.27
N LYS A 42 -11.75 7.63 -7.18
CA LYS A 42 -11.77 9.07 -6.98
C LYS A 42 -10.37 9.63 -6.83
N GLU A 43 -9.55 8.96 -6.05
CA GLU A 43 -8.21 9.45 -5.78
C GLU A 43 -7.36 9.54 -7.02
N PHE A 44 -7.46 8.55 -7.88
CA PHE A 44 -6.68 8.56 -9.12
C PHE A 44 -7.12 9.67 -10.06
N TYR A 45 -8.42 9.89 -10.17
CA TYR A 45 -8.91 10.97 -11.02
C TYR A 45 -8.45 12.33 -10.50
N THR A 46 -8.50 12.53 -9.20
CA THR A 46 -8.04 13.77 -8.59
C THR A 46 -6.56 13.98 -8.87
N THR A 47 -5.78 12.93 -8.74
CA THR A 47 -4.33 13.02 -8.97
C THR A 47 -4.00 13.30 -10.42
N SER A 48 -4.79 12.76 -11.33
CA SER A 48 -4.56 12.93 -12.75
C SER A 48 -4.83 14.35 -13.24
N LEU A 49 -5.65 15.07 -12.51
CA LEU A 49 -5.99 16.43 -12.88
C LEU A 49 -4.96 17.42 -12.39
#